data_4f6d848620bf3597a0cd6f8b63f7a77f
#
_entry.id   4f6d848620bf3597a0cd6f8b63f7a77f
#
_cell.length_a   1.000
_cell.length_b   1.000
_cell.length_c   1.000
_cell.angle_alpha   90.00
_cell.angle_beta   90.00
_cell.angle_gamma   90.00
#
_symmetry.space_group_name_H-M   'P 1'
#
loop_
_entity.id
_entity.type
_entity.pdbx_description
1 polymer ?
#
loop_
_entity_poly.entity_id
_entity_poly.type
_entity_poly.pdbx_seq_one_letter_code
_entity_poly.pdbx_strand_id
1 'polypeptide(L)'
;MPQIILNARNLGSGNKTALLAVPWLGMLTSLLGNLSLLSYFAKKKEKEAMVVQTLGVVSTYVVIVQLALAEAMPLSYFLATSVVVVSGLVLNFLNYFGLLNAGIWRFWEDFITVGGLSVLPQIMWSTFVPYIPNSILPGATAFLIAVVAVTMSRSGKLSEKGVKFVGGISGWTATLLFMWMPVSQMWTNFLNPENMKGLSAFSMLLAMLGNGLMLPRALLIRDFMWFTGSAWATFFYGYGNIACLYFLNVISKEFFLAATVGLISWIGLAFWRDSVVHGHSSPLASLRDLVFGS
;
A
#
# COMPACT_ATOMS: atom_id res chain seq x y z
N MET A 1 -6.05 -10.79 8.83
CA MET A 1 -6.19 -11.76 9.94
C MET A 1 -5.70 -13.17 9.59
N PRO A 2 -6.13 -13.87 8.52
CA PRO A 2 -5.69 -15.27 8.28
C PRO A 2 -4.17 -15.43 8.10
N GLN A 3 -3.48 -14.49 7.44
CA GLN A 3 -2.01 -14.51 7.35
C GLN A 3 -1.35 -14.41 8.73
N ILE A 4 -1.86 -13.55 9.61
CA ILE A 4 -1.34 -13.40 10.98
C ILE A 4 -1.46 -14.72 11.75
N ILE A 5 -2.59 -15.41 11.60
CA ILE A 5 -2.81 -16.70 12.25
C ILE A 5 -1.88 -17.78 11.68
N LEU A 6 -1.71 -17.80 10.34
CA LEU A 6 -0.81 -18.74 9.69
C LEU A 6 0.64 -18.50 10.12
N ASN A 7 1.09 -17.26 10.13
CA ASN A 7 2.43 -16.90 10.61
C ASN A 7 2.64 -17.29 12.09
N ALA A 8 1.64 -17.02 12.94
CA ALA A 8 1.72 -17.39 14.36
C ALA A 8 1.84 -18.92 14.56
N ARG A 9 1.09 -19.72 13.78
CA ARG A 9 1.21 -21.17 13.78
C ARG A 9 2.59 -21.65 13.33
N ASN A 10 3.10 -21.08 12.24
CA ASN A 10 4.43 -21.41 11.72
C ASN A 10 5.53 -21.06 12.73
N LEU A 11 5.44 -19.89 13.39
CA LEU A 11 6.37 -19.51 14.46
C LEU A 11 6.28 -20.47 15.66
N GLY A 12 5.08 -20.81 16.09
CA GLY A 12 4.86 -21.75 17.21
C GLY A 12 5.37 -23.17 16.92
N SER A 13 5.36 -23.61 15.67
CA SER A 13 5.92 -24.89 15.22
C SER A 13 7.41 -24.84 14.87
N GLY A 14 8.07 -23.68 15.01
CA GLY A 14 9.48 -23.49 14.63
C GLY A 14 9.73 -23.39 13.13
N ASN A 15 8.69 -23.35 12.28
CA ASN A 15 8.81 -23.27 10.82
C ASN A 15 9.00 -21.81 10.38
N LYS A 16 10.14 -21.19 10.72
CA LYS A 16 10.46 -19.81 10.36
C LYS A 16 10.56 -19.58 8.85
N THR A 17 10.99 -20.60 8.10
CA THR A 17 11.20 -20.51 6.64
C THR A 17 9.89 -20.27 5.88
N ALA A 18 8.76 -20.73 6.39
CA ALA A 18 7.46 -20.45 5.80
C ALA A 18 7.11 -18.94 5.77
N LEU A 19 7.69 -18.14 6.66
CA LEU A 19 7.46 -16.69 6.69
C LEU A 19 8.22 -15.95 5.57
N LEU A 20 9.22 -16.58 4.94
CA LEU A 20 9.91 -16.04 3.77
C LEU A 20 9.01 -15.92 2.53
N ALA A 21 7.84 -16.56 2.54
CA ALA A 21 6.80 -16.34 1.53
C ALA A 21 6.27 -14.88 1.53
N VAL A 22 6.46 -14.17 2.63
CA VAL A 22 5.97 -12.78 2.79
C VAL A 22 7.18 -11.84 2.77
N PRO A 23 7.38 -11.06 1.68
CA PRO A 23 8.53 -10.18 1.57
C PRO A 23 8.42 -8.99 2.54
N TRP A 24 9.39 -8.85 3.45
CA TRP A 24 9.38 -7.76 4.43
C TRP A 24 9.46 -6.37 3.79
N LEU A 25 10.19 -6.23 2.66
CA LEU A 25 10.23 -4.97 1.90
C LEU A 25 8.84 -4.59 1.37
N GLY A 26 8.09 -5.55 0.82
CA GLY A 26 6.72 -5.32 0.37
C GLY A 26 5.79 -4.96 1.52
N MET A 27 5.92 -5.63 2.67
CA MET A 27 5.14 -5.30 3.86
C MET A 27 5.49 -3.90 4.39
N LEU A 28 6.76 -3.51 4.35
CA LEU A 28 7.20 -2.18 4.73
C LEU A 28 6.59 -1.10 3.81
N THR A 29 6.58 -1.30 2.50
CA THR A 29 5.94 -0.33 1.58
C THR A 29 4.45 -0.23 1.79
N SER A 30 3.76 -1.36 1.99
CA SER A 30 2.33 -1.36 2.33
C SER A 30 2.05 -0.59 3.62
N LEU A 31 2.85 -0.81 4.66
CA LEU A 31 2.73 -0.12 5.93
C LEU A 31 2.92 1.39 5.78
N LEU A 32 4.01 1.81 5.12
CA LEU A 32 4.32 3.23 4.92
C LEU A 32 3.30 3.91 4.00
N GLY A 33 2.82 3.21 2.97
CA GLY A 33 1.73 3.67 2.12
C GLY A 33 0.45 3.90 2.90
N ASN A 34 0.00 2.91 3.69
CA ASN A 34 -1.18 3.04 4.55
C ASN A 34 -1.03 4.16 5.57
N LEU A 35 0.15 4.32 6.18
CA LEU A 35 0.42 5.37 7.16
C LEU A 35 0.39 6.78 6.51
N SER A 36 0.95 6.91 5.31
CA SER A 36 0.90 8.16 4.54
C SER A 36 -0.52 8.51 4.10
N LEU A 37 -1.30 7.52 3.63
CA LEU A 37 -2.71 7.68 3.31
C LEU A 37 -3.54 7.99 4.56
N LEU A 38 -3.22 7.40 5.71
CA LEU A 38 -3.86 7.76 6.99
C LEU A 38 -3.66 9.24 7.31
N SER A 39 -2.45 9.78 7.10
CA SER A 39 -2.15 11.19 7.30
C SER A 39 -2.94 12.10 6.34
N TYR A 40 -3.07 11.69 5.08
CA TYR A 40 -3.88 12.38 4.08
C TYR A 40 -5.36 12.44 4.49
N PHE A 41 -5.94 11.32 4.92
CA PHE A 41 -7.34 11.25 5.32
C PHE A 41 -7.59 11.88 6.69
N ALA A 42 -6.63 11.85 7.61
CA ALA A 42 -6.71 12.59 8.87
C ALA A 42 -6.78 14.10 8.64
N LYS A 43 -6.03 14.63 7.68
CA LYS A 43 -6.09 16.03 7.27
C LYS A 43 -7.44 16.38 6.63
N LYS A 44 -7.99 15.49 5.80
CA LYS A 44 -9.30 15.67 5.16
C LYS A 44 -10.50 15.42 6.08
N LYS A 45 -10.27 14.88 7.28
CA LYS A 45 -11.32 14.46 8.24
C LYS A 45 -12.25 13.37 7.69
N GLU A 46 -11.76 12.52 6.80
CA GLU A 46 -12.50 11.39 6.21
C GLU A 46 -12.48 10.16 7.13
N LYS A 47 -13.52 10.04 7.96
CA LYS A 47 -13.60 9.03 9.04
C LYS A 47 -13.48 7.59 8.54
N GLU A 48 -14.24 7.22 7.52
CA GLU A 48 -14.28 5.83 7.00
C GLU A 48 -12.91 5.42 6.43
N ALA A 49 -12.29 6.32 5.68
CA ALA A 49 -10.96 6.08 5.13
C ALA A 49 -9.90 5.98 6.23
N MET A 50 -9.98 6.80 7.28
CA MET A 50 -9.10 6.69 8.45
C MET A 50 -9.20 5.35 9.14
N VAL A 51 -10.43 4.82 9.35
CA VAL A 51 -10.63 3.50 9.96
C VAL A 51 -9.97 2.42 9.10
N VAL A 52 -10.19 2.43 7.79
CA VAL A 52 -9.61 1.45 6.86
C VAL A 52 -8.08 1.51 6.88
N GLN A 53 -7.49 2.72 6.79
CA GLN A 53 -6.04 2.88 6.80
C GLN A 53 -5.43 2.49 8.16
N THR A 54 -6.10 2.81 9.27
CA THR A 54 -5.64 2.39 10.61
C THR A 54 -5.61 0.87 10.72
N LEU A 55 -6.67 0.17 10.28
CA LEU A 55 -6.68 -1.30 10.25
C LEU A 55 -5.58 -1.85 9.33
N GLY A 56 -5.33 -1.20 8.20
CA GLY A 56 -4.22 -1.51 7.30
C GLY A 56 -2.87 -1.39 8.00
N VAL A 57 -2.60 -0.27 8.66
CA VAL A 57 -1.37 -0.02 9.43
C VAL A 57 -1.18 -1.07 10.53
N VAL A 58 -2.20 -1.26 11.38
CA VAL A 58 -2.10 -2.18 12.53
C VAL A 58 -1.90 -3.62 12.06
N SER A 59 -2.70 -4.10 11.10
CA SER A 59 -2.59 -5.49 10.62
C SER A 59 -1.26 -5.76 9.92
N THR A 60 -0.76 -4.81 9.11
CA THR A 60 0.53 -4.94 8.44
C THR A 60 1.68 -4.89 9.44
N TYR A 61 1.58 -4.02 10.47
CA TYR A 61 2.59 -3.94 11.51
C TYR A 61 2.68 -5.24 12.32
N VAL A 62 1.56 -5.90 12.64
CA VAL A 62 1.58 -7.22 13.29
C VAL A 62 2.31 -8.25 12.44
N VAL A 63 2.11 -8.26 11.11
CA VAL A 63 2.88 -9.15 10.21
C VAL A 63 4.37 -8.80 10.25
N ILE A 64 4.74 -7.52 10.23
CA ILE A 64 6.14 -7.08 10.35
C ILE A 64 6.79 -7.54 11.66
N VAL A 65 6.07 -7.47 12.79
CA VAL A 65 6.53 -8.04 14.07
C VAL A 65 6.82 -9.54 13.93
N GLN A 66 5.93 -10.29 13.30
CA GLN A 66 6.12 -11.73 13.07
C GLN A 66 7.33 -12.02 12.16
N LEU A 67 7.56 -11.21 11.12
CA LEU A 67 8.74 -11.33 10.26
C LEU A 67 10.03 -11.01 11.00
N ALA A 68 10.02 -10.02 11.90
CA ALA A 68 11.17 -9.72 12.75
C ALA A 68 11.47 -10.87 13.74
N LEU A 69 10.43 -11.47 14.35
CA LEU A 69 10.58 -12.65 15.23
C LEU A 69 11.10 -13.88 14.47
N ALA A 70 10.75 -14.01 13.19
CA ALA A 70 11.27 -15.06 12.30
C ALA A 70 12.69 -14.78 11.79
N GLU A 71 13.29 -13.62 12.13
CA GLU A 71 14.58 -13.15 11.61
C GLU A 71 14.57 -12.91 10.09
N ALA A 72 13.38 -12.83 9.49
CA ALA A 72 13.18 -12.52 8.07
C ALA A 72 13.31 -11.01 7.76
N MET A 73 13.30 -10.16 8.77
CA MET A 73 13.52 -8.71 8.69
C MET A 73 14.66 -8.28 9.62
N PRO A 74 15.65 -7.49 9.15
CA PRO A 74 16.73 -7.01 10.03
C PRO A 74 16.19 -6.15 11.18
N LEU A 75 16.70 -6.37 12.39
CA LEU A 75 16.21 -5.74 13.62
C LEU A 75 16.26 -4.21 13.57
N SER A 76 17.30 -3.63 12.96
CA SER A 76 17.44 -2.17 12.83
C SER A 76 16.29 -1.54 12.03
N TYR A 77 15.88 -2.16 10.93
CA TYR A 77 14.72 -1.70 10.14
C TYR A 77 13.42 -1.88 10.92
N PHE A 78 13.27 -2.98 11.66
CA PHE A 78 12.11 -3.21 12.50
C PHE A 78 11.95 -2.13 13.58
N LEU A 79 13.03 -1.82 14.30
CA LEU A 79 13.02 -0.79 15.36
C LEU A 79 12.70 0.60 14.80
N ALA A 80 13.35 0.99 13.70
CA ALA A 80 13.07 2.27 13.04
C ALA A 80 11.60 2.35 12.57
N THR A 81 11.09 1.28 11.96
CA THR A 81 9.69 1.18 11.52
C THR A 81 8.73 1.29 12.69
N SER A 82 9.02 0.65 13.82
CA SER A 82 8.18 0.68 15.03
C SER A 82 8.04 2.11 15.58
N VAL A 83 9.15 2.85 15.65
CA VAL A 83 9.12 4.27 16.07
C VAL A 83 8.23 5.10 15.15
N VAL A 84 8.38 4.94 13.82
CA VAL A 84 7.60 5.69 12.82
C VAL A 84 6.12 5.35 12.92
N VAL A 85 5.76 4.06 13.09
CA VAL A 85 4.36 3.63 13.18
C VAL A 85 3.68 4.17 14.43
N VAL A 86 4.32 4.01 15.61
CA VAL A 86 3.74 4.50 16.87
C VAL A 86 3.58 6.01 16.84
N SER A 87 4.63 6.75 16.45
CA SER A 87 4.56 8.19 16.31
C SER A 87 3.49 8.61 15.30
N GLY A 88 3.43 7.96 14.17
CA GLY A 88 2.47 8.27 13.11
C GLY A 88 1.03 8.03 13.54
N LEU A 89 0.72 6.91 14.18
CA LEU A 89 -0.64 6.66 14.70
C LEU A 89 -1.03 7.75 15.70
N VAL A 90 -0.18 8.04 16.69
CA VAL A 90 -0.46 9.07 17.69
C VAL A 90 -0.70 10.43 17.05
N LEU A 91 0.21 10.89 16.17
CA LEU A 91 0.10 12.21 15.53
C LEU A 91 -1.13 12.33 14.63
N ASN A 92 -1.47 11.28 13.87
CA ASN A 92 -2.64 11.27 13.01
C ASN A 92 -3.95 11.36 13.82
N PHE A 93 -4.09 10.61 14.91
CA PHE A 93 -5.26 10.69 15.76
C PHE A 93 -5.36 12.02 16.50
N LEU A 94 -4.27 12.53 17.07
CA LEU A 94 -4.25 13.85 17.70
C LEU A 94 -4.65 14.95 16.72
N ASN A 95 -4.16 14.91 15.47
CA ASN A 95 -4.56 15.87 14.44
C ASN A 95 -6.05 15.73 14.05
N TYR A 96 -6.53 14.50 13.92
CA TYR A 96 -7.92 14.24 13.58
C TYR A 96 -8.88 14.83 14.64
N PHE A 97 -8.55 14.69 15.91
CA PHE A 97 -9.33 15.25 17.01
C PHE A 97 -9.06 16.74 17.28
N GLY A 98 -8.15 17.37 16.53
CA GLY A 98 -7.85 18.79 16.69
C GLY A 98 -7.01 19.11 17.93
N LEU A 99 -6.33 18.11 18.49
CA LEU A 99 -5.51 18.23 19.70
C LEU A 99 -4.02 18.51 19.39
N LEU A 100 -3.63 18.49 18.11
CA LEU A 100 -2.23 18.64 17.71
C LEU A 100 -1.93 20.09 17.31
N ASN A 101 -0.77 20.59 17.74
CA ASN A 101 -0.25 21.87 17.30
C ASN A 101 0.05 21.85 15.79
N ALA A 102 -0.33 22.95 15.09
CA ALA A 102 -0.17 23.07 13.64
C ALA A 102 1.32 22.94 13.18
N GLY A 103 2.27 23.40 14.00
CA GLY A 103 3.70 23.26 13.70
C GLY A 103 4.18 21.80 13.73
N ILE A 104 3.72 21.04 14.73
CA ILE A 104 4.04 19.61 14.86
C ILE A 104 3.41 18.84 13.70
N TRP A 105 2.17 19.18 13.32
CA TRP A 105 1.51 18.56 12.18
C TRP A 105 2.26 18.83 10.86
N ARG A 106 2.69 20.07 10.63
CA ARG A 106 3.50 20.43 9.46
C ARG A 106 4.82 19.65 9.40
N PHE A 107 5.50 19.54 10.54
CA PHE A 107 6.72 18.73 10.63
C PHE A 107 6.45 17.27 10.26
N TRP A 108 5.34 16.69 10.74
CA TRP A 108 4.95 15.34 10.40
C TRP A 108 4.65 15.19 8.89
N GLU A 109 3.91 16.12 8.30
CA GLU A 109 3.65 16.15 6.85
C GLU A 109 4.95 16.21 6.05
N ASP A 110 5.90 17.04 6.44
CA ASP A 110 7.19 17.17 5.78
C ASP A 110 8.02 15.88 5.95
N PHE A 111 8.02 15.29 7.14
CA PHE A 111 8.69 14.03 7.44
C PHE A 111 8.17 12.88 6.57
N ILE A 112 6.85 12.66 6.49
CA ILE A 112 6.28 11.61 5.65
C ILE A 112 6.48 11.89 4.16
N THR A 113 6.49 13.15 3.73
CA THR A 113 6.75 13.53 2.35
C THR A 113 8.19 13.21 1.96
N VAL A 114 9.16 13.70 2.73
CA VAL A 114 10.59 13.44 2.49
C VAL A 114 10.89 11.95 2.62
N GLY A 115 10.37 11.32 3.67
CA GLY A 115 10.53 9.88 3.91
C GLY A 115 9.96 9.04 2.77
N GLY A 116 8.73 9.29 2.36
CA GLY A 116 8.09 8.56 1.27
C GLY A 116 8.83 8.69 -0.06
N LEU A 117 9.18 9.93 -0.43
CA LEU A 117 9.95 10.21 -1.66
C LEU A 117 11.34 9.56 -1.66
N SER A 118 11.95 9.37 -0.49
CA SER A 118 13.28 8.75 -0.35
C SER A 118 13.20 7.23 -0.31
N VAL A 119 12.25 6.70 0.45
CA VAL A 119 12.11 5.27 0.70
C VAL A 119 11.60 4.54 -0.53
N LEU A 120 10.67 5.13 -1.30
CA LEU A 120 10.10 4.47 -2.47
C LEU A 120 11.16 4.05 -3.49
N PRO A 121 12.02 4.93 -4.05
CA PRO A 121 13.03 4.50 -5.02
C PRO A 121 14.08 3.57 -4.41
N GLN A 122 14.40 3.72 -3.12
CA GLN A 122 15.31 2.79 -2.43
C GLN A 122 14.73 1.38 -2.34
N ILE A 123 13.46 1.23 -1.98
CA ILE A 123 12.84 -0.10 -1.89
C ILE A 123 12.62 -0.69 -3.29
N MET A 124 12.25 0.14 -4.28
CA MET A 124 12.16 -0.29 -5.68
C MET A 124 13.47 -0.91 -6.13
N TRP A 125 14.59 -0.25 -5.86
CA TRP A 125 15.93 -0.78 -6.13
C TRP A 125 16.20 -2.06 -5.34
N SER A 126 16.02 -2.02 -4.03
CA SER A 126 16.35 -3.13 -3.13
C SER A 126 15.52 -4.40 -3.40
N THR A 127 14.32 -4.27 -3.98
CA THR A 127 13.48 -5.42 -4.36
C THR A 127 14.16 -6.33 -5.36
N PHE A 128 15.02 -5.79 -6.23
CA PHE A 128 15.68 -6.56 -7.30
C PHE A 128 17.10 -7.00 -6.97
N VAL A 129 17.60 -6.75 -5.76
CA VAL A 129 18.86 -7.34 -5.28
C VAL A 129 18.62 -8.86 -5.04
N PRO A 130 19.49 -9.78 -5.46
CA PRO A 130 20.87 -9.58 -5.93
C PRO A 130 21.04 -9.44 -7.46
N TYR A 131 19.98 -9.35 -8.26
CA TYR A 131 20.06 -9.24 -9.72
C TYR A 131 20.66 -7.90 -10.19
N ILE A 132 20.57 -6.88 -9.33
CA ILE A 132 21.24 -5.59 -9.50
C ILE A 132 22.16 -5.33 -8.32
N PRO A 133 23.22 -4.50 -8.48
CA PRO A 133 24.13 -4.19 -7.38
C PRO A 133 23.39 -3.53 -6.20
N ASN A 134 23.73 -3.92 -4.97
CA ASN A 134 23.20 -3.25 -3.79
C ASN A 134 23.73 -1.82 -3.74
N SER A 135 22.83 -0.84 -3.58
CA SER A 135 23.17 0.58 -3.55
C SER A 135 22.18 1.35 -2.68
N ILE A 136 22.70 2.32 -1.92
CA ILE A 136 21.91 3.29 -1.17
C ILE A 136 21.62 4.57 -2.00
N LEU A 137 22.27 4.71 -3.15
CA LEU A 137 22.21 5.93 -3.96
C LEU A 137 20.78 6.33 -4.39
N PRO A 138 19.88 5.42 -4.80
CA PRO A 138 18.54 5.82 -5.19
C PRO A 138 17.80 6.55 -4.07
N GLY A 139 17.85 6.03 -2.86
CA GLY A 139 17.23 6.65 -1.68
C GLY A 139 17.93 7.94 -1.25
N ALA A 140 19.26 7.94 -1.20
CA ALA A 140 20.05 9.10 -0.79
C ALA A 140 19.85 10.29 -1.74
N THR A 141 19.88 10.05 -3.05
CA THR A 141 19.64 11.09 -4.06
C THR A 141 18.21 11.63 -3.97
N ALA A 142 17.23 10.74 -3.85
CA ALA A 142 15.84 11.14 -3.72
C ALA A 142 15.59 11.91 -2.41
N PHE A 143 16.27 11.53 -1.31
CA PHE A 143 16.23 12.26 -0.04
C PHE A 143 16.71 13.71 -0.19
N LEU A 144 17.87 13.93 -0.81
CA LEU A 144 18.40 15.27 -1.02
C LEU A 144 17.45 16.12 -1.87
N ILE A 145 16.93 15.57 -2.96
CA ILE A 145 15.96 16.27 -3.83
C ILE A 145 14.68 16.60 -3.03
N ALA A 146 14.15 15.67 -2.25
CA ALA A 146 12.95 15.86 -1.47
C ALA A 146 13.12 16.94 -0.39
N VAL A 147 14.25 16.93 0.34
CA VAL A 147 14.57 17.96 1.34
C VAL A 147 14.62 19.34 0.70
N VAL A 148 15.31 19.47 -0.45
CA VAL A 148 15.38 20.75 -1.18
C VAL A 148 13.99 21.19 -1.62
N ALA A 149 13.20 20.30 -2.24
CA ALA A 149 11.87 20.61 -2.75
C ALA A 149 10.91 21.06 -1.63
N VAL A 150 10.88 20.32 -0.50
CA VAL A 150 10.05 20.66 0.66
C VAL A 150 10.51 22.00 1.29
N THR A 151 11.81 22.20 1.45
CA THR A 151 12.36 23.45 2.00
C THR A 151 12.03 24.64 1.11
N MET A 152 12.17 24.52 -0.20
CA MET A 152 11.80 25.57 -1.15
C MET A 152 10.29 25.85 -1.13
N SER A 153 9.47 24.81 -1.04
CA SER A 153 8.01 24.95 -0.91
C SER A 153 7.64 25.69 0.37
N ARG A 154 8.25 25.37 1.51
CA ARG A 154 7.97 26.00 2.81
C ARG A 154 8.50 27.43 2.93
N SER A 155 9.60 27.74 2.27
CA SER A 155 10.19 29.09 2.25
C SER A 155 9.58 30.04 1.22
N GLY A 156 8.52 29.62 0.53
CA GLY A 156 7.86 30.45 -0.49
C GLY A 156 8.70 30.70 -1.75
N LYS A 157 9.79 29.95 -1.96
CA LYS A 157 10.67 30.09 -3.14
C LYS A 157 10.14 29.35 -4.38
N LEU A 158 9.11 28.52 -4.23
CA LEU A 158 8.42 27.88 -5.35
C LEU A 158 7.19 28.68 -5.77
N SER A 159 6.93 28.69 -7.07
CA SER A 159 5.67 29.19 -7.61
C SER A 159 4.49 28.34 -7.12
N GLU A 160 3.27 28.86 -7.19
CA GLU A 160 2.07 28.08 -6.84
C GLU A 160 1.96 26.76 -7.59
N LYS A 161 2.37 26.73 -8.88
CA LYS A 161 2.45 25.51 -9.69
C LYS A 161 3.47 24.53 -9.11
N GLY A 162 4.62 25.03 -8.66
CA GLY A 162 5.67 24.22 -8.04
C GLY A 162 5.21 23.61 -6.72
N VAL A 163 4.51 24.38 -5.87
CA VAL A 163 3.95 23.87 -4.59
C VAL A 163 2.90 22.78 -4.86
N LYS A 164 1.98 23.00 -5.83
CA LYS A 164 0.99 21.99 -6.23
C LYS A 164 1.65 20.74 -6.79
N PHE A 165 2.73 20.87 -7.55
CA PHE A 165 3.49 19.76 -8.11
C PHE A 165 4.14 18.92 -7.01
N VAL A 166 4.83 19.53 -6.04
CA VAL A 166 5.43 18.83 -4.88
C VAL A 166 4.35 18.11 -4.06
N GLY A 167 3.22 18.76 -3.79
CA GLY A 167 2.10 18.14 -3.10
C GLY A 167 1.48 16.97 -3.87
N GLY A 168 1.34 17.10 -5.19
CA GLY A 168 0.86 16.02 -6.06
C GLY A 168 1.79 14.81 -6.06
N ILE A 169 3.10 15.02 -6.22
CA ILE A 169 4.10 13.93 -6.15
C ILE A 169 4.05 13.23 -4.78
N SER A 170 3.96 13.99 -3.69
CA SER A 170 3.84 13.41 -2.34
C SER A 170 2.63 12.49 -2.21
N GLY A 171 1.45 12.92 -2.70
CA GLY A 171 0.23 12.09 -2.70
C GLY A 171 0.40 10.81 -3.55
N TRP A 172 0.93 10.95 -4.78
CA TRP A 172 1.20 9.80 -5.63
C TRP A 172 2.25 8.86 -5.03
N THR A 173 3.25 9.37 -4.31
CA THR A 173 4.25 8.54 -3.63
C THR A 173 3.61 7.65 -2.58
N ALA A 174 2.64 8.15 -1.80
CA ALA A 174 1.90 7.33 -0.84
C ALA A 174 1.16 6.17 -1.53
N THR A 175 0.49 6.46 -2.65
CA THR A 175 -0.18 5.44 -3.47
C THR A 175 0.80 4.46 -4.08
N LEU A 176 1.92 4.93 -4.62
CA LEU A 176 2.96 4.08 -5.21
C LEU A 176 3.65 3.18 -4.18
N LEU A 177 3.88 3.67 -2.96
CA LEU A 177 4.36 2.84 -1.84
C LEU A 177 3.39 1.69 -1.59
N PHE A 178 2.10 1.98 -1.49
CA PHE A 178 1.07 0.97 -1.33
C PHE A 178 1.03 -0.02 -2.51
N MET A 179 1.14 0.49 -3.74
CA MET A 179 1.13 -0.32 -4.97
C MET A 179 2.40 -1.16 -5.15
N TRP A 180 3.51 -0.82 -4.51
CA TRP A 180 4.76 -1.59 -4.64
C TRP A 180 4.72 -2.93 -3.92
N MET A 181 3.92 -3.05 -2.86
CA MET A 181 3.78 -4.31 -2.12
C MET A 181 3.37 -5.50 -3.01
N PRO A 182 2.35 -5.41 -3.87
CA PRO A 182 2.05 -6.46 -4.85
C PRO A 182 3.22 -6.81 -5.77
N VAL A 183 3.99 -5.82 -6.23
CA VAL A 183 5.16 -6.06 -7.09
C VAL A 183 6.21 -6.88 -6.35
N SER A 184 6.55 -6.47 -5.12
CA SER A 184 7.48 -7.21 -4.26
C SER A 184 6.99 -8.62 -3.96
N GLN A 185 5.68 -8.82 -3.72
CA GLN A 185 5.10 -10.14 -3.50
C GLN A 185 5.20 -11.02 -4.75
N MET A 186 4.81 -10.50 -5.92
CA MET A 186 4.92 -11.26 -7.17
C MET A 186 6.36 -11.66 -7.47
N TRP A 187 7.31 -10.75 -7.23
CA TRP A 187 8.73 -11.03 -7.38
C TRP A 187 9.19 -12.15 -6.44
N THR A 188 8.78 -12.10 -5.17
CA THR A 188 9.08 -13.16 -4.20
C THR A 188 8.47 -14.50 -4.61
N ASN A 189 7.22 -14.50 -5.10
CA ASN A 189 6.57 -15.71 -5.60
C ASN A 189 7.31 -16.34 -6.78
N PHE A 190 7.80 -15.49 -7.69
CA PHE A 190 8.58 -15.94 -8.85
C PHE A 190 9.91 -16.54 -8.45
N LEU A 191 10.62 -15.92 -7.49
CA LEU A 191 11.93 -16.38 -7.04
C LEU A 191 11.87 -17.63 -6.15
N ASN A 192 10.81 -17.76 -5.35
CA ASN A 192 10.70 -18.77 -4.30
C ASN A 192 9.32 -19.47 -4.33
N PRO A 193 8.99 -20.20 -5.43
CA PRO A 193 7.68 -20.85 -5.56
C PRO A 193 7.40 -21.89 -4.46
N GLU A 194 8.44 -22.52 -3.93
CA GLU A 194 8.34 -23.48 -2.82
C GLU A 194 7.72 -22.86 -1.56
N ASN A 195 7.97 -21.59 -1.32
CA ASN A 195 7.51 -20.89 -0.11
C ASN A 195 6.04 -20.47 -0.19
N MET A 196 5.38 -20.64 -1.34
CA MET A 196 3.98 -20.21 -1.53
C MET A 196 2.99 -20.85 -0.55
N LYS A 197 3.33 -22.02 0.03
CA LYS A 197 2.53 -22.65 1.10
C LYS A 197 2.47 -21.80 2.39
N GLY A 198 3.42 -20.87 2.58
CA GLY A 198 3.41 -19.88 3.66
C GLY A 198 2.45 -18.70 3.43
N LEU A 199 1.84 -18.59 2.23
CA LEU A 199 0.91 -17.53 1.89
C LEU A 199 -0.54 -17.97 2.09
N SER A 200 -1.31 -17.17 2.84
CA SER A 200 -2.71 -17.50 3.13
C SER A 200 -3.64 -17.11 1.98
N ALA A 201 -4.26 -18.09 1.31
CA ALA A 201 -5.25 -17.88 0.26
C ALA A 201 -6.45 -17.04 0.75
N PHE A 202 -6.90 -17.24 1.98
CA PHE A 202 -7.97 -16.41 2.56
C PHE A 202 -7.54 -14.96 2.80
N SER A 203 -6.26 -14.71 3.13
CA SER A 203 -5.75 -13.33 3.21
C SER A 203 -5.78 -12.66 1.84
N MET A 204 -5.41 -13.37 0.78
CA MET A 204 -5.44 -12.85 -0.59
C MET A 204 -6.88 -12.59 -1.06
N LEU A 205 -7.82 -13.49 -0.73
CA LEU A 205 -9.24 -13.29 -1.00
C LEU A 205 -9.78 -12.05 -0.25
N LEU A 206 -9.48 -11.90 1.03
CA LEU A 206 -9.90 -10.73 1.82
C LEU A 206 -9.25 -9.44 1.32
N ALA A 207 -8.01 -9.48 0.86
CA ALA A 207 -7.35 -8.33 0.25
C ALA A 207 -8.02 -7.93 -1.06
N MET A 208 -8.35 -8.93 -1.90
CA MET A 208 -9.11 -8.71 -3.15
C MET A 208 -10.48 -8.08 -2.87
N LEU A 209 -11.23 -8.64 -1.93
CA LEU A 209 -12.56 -8.14 -1.56
C LEU A 209 -12.50 -6.76 -0.93
N GLY A 210 -11.60 -6.56 0.06
CA GLY A 210 -11.50 -5.29 0.78
C GLY A 210 -11.13 -4.13 -0.14
N ASN A 211 -10.13 -4.30 -1.00
CA ASN A 211 -9.77 -3.27 -1.97
C ASN A 211 -10.82 -3.14 -3.08
N GLY A 212 -11.41 -4.24 -3.53
CA GLY A 212 -12.51 -4.23 -4.51
C GLY A 212 -13.74 -3.47 -4.02
N LEU A 213 -14.08 -3.54 -2.73
CA LEU A 213 -15.18 -2.78 -2.12
C LEU A 213 -14.90 -1.27 -2.05
N MET A 214 -13.64 -0.84 -2.13
CA MET A 214 -13.28 0.58 -2.18
C MET A 214 -13.50 1.20 -3.56
N LEU A 215 -13.51 0.40 -4.64
CA LEU A 215 -13.62 0.87 -6.02
C LEU A 215 -14.90 1.70 -6.27
N PRO A 216 -16.10 1.27 -5.88
CA PRO A 216 -17.32 2.07 -6.10
C PRO A 216 -17.27 3.44 -5.43
N ARG A 217 -16.63 3.54 -4.25
CA ARG A 217 -16.50 4.82 -3.55
C ARG A 217 -15.51 5.74 -4.25
N ALA A 218 -14.35 5.21 -4.66
CA ALA A 218 -13.33 5.95 -5.41
C ALA A 218 -13.88 6.47 -6.75
N LEU A 219 -14.66 5.65 -7.46
CA LEU A 219 -15.36 6.02 -8.69
C LEU A 219 -16.40 7.14 -8.42
N LEU A 220 -17.21 6.99 -7.39
CA LEU A 220 -18.26 7.95 -7.04
C LEU A 220 -17.71 9.36 -6.75
N ILE A 221 -16.59 9.46 -6.03
CA ILE A 221 -15.97 10.76 -5.67
C ILE A 221 -14.94 11.23 -6.69
N ARG A 222 -14.76 10.49 -7.79
CA ARG A 222 -13.78 10.77 -8.86
C ARG A 222 -12.35 10.94 -8.33
N ASP A 223 -11.95 10.16 -7.32
CA ASP A 223 -10.58 10.12 -6.82
C ASP A 223 -9.75 9.09 -7.58
N PHE A 224 -9.06 9.55 -8.64
CA PHE A 224 -8.24 8.71 -9.50
C PHE A 224 -7.09 8.02 -8.77
N MET A 225 -6.50 8.68 -7.78
CA MET A 225 -5.42 8.12 -6.96
C MET A 225 -5.91 6.93 -6.13
N TRP A 226 -7.04 7.11 -5.44
CA TRP A 226 -7.67 6.05 -4.65
C TRP A 226 -8.14 4.89 -5.54
N PHE A 227 -8.78 5.21 -6.68
CA PHE A 227 -9.19 4.20 -7.65
C PHE A 227 -8.00 3.36 -8.13
N THR A 228 -6.89 3.99 -8.52
CA THR A 228 -5.70 3.31 -9.04
C THR A 228 -5.08 2.40 -7.98
N GLY A 229 -4.90 2.88 -6.75
CA GLY A 229 -4.36 2.08 -5.64
C GLY A 229 -5.23 0.88 -5.30
N SER A 230 -6.54 1.09 -5.19
CA SER A 230 -7.50 0.02 -4.86
C SER A 230 -7.63 -1.01 -5.99
N ALA A 231 -7.68 -0.56 -7.25
CA ALA A 231 -7.72 -1.44 -8.42
C ALA A 231 -6.45 -2.29 -8.50
N TRP A 232 -5.28 -1.67 -8.36
CA TRP A 232 -4.00 -2.37 -8.35
C TRP A 232 -3.92 -3.43 -7.26
N ALA A 233 -4.29 -3.09 -6.02
CA ALA A 233 -4.30 -4.05 -4.92
C ALA A 233 -5.32 -5.18 -5.12
N THR A 234 -6.50 -4.90 -5.70
CA THR A 234 -7.50 -5.90 -6.01
C THR A 234 -6.97 -6.91 -7.02
N PHE A 235 -6.42 -6.42 -8.16
CA PHE A 235 -5.98 -7.29 -9.26
C PHE A 235 -4.64 -7.95 -8.98
N PHE A 236 -3.62 -7.20 -8.55
CA PHE A 236 -2.28 -7.76 -8.41
C PHE A 236 -2.05 -8.40 -7.05
N TYR A 237 -2.38 -7.72 -5.94
CA TYR A 237 -2.13 -8.32 -4.63
C TYR A 237 -3.15 -9.39 -4.29
N GLY A 238 -4.44 -9.13 -4.45
CA GLY A 238 -5.48 -10.09 -4.17
C GLY A 238 -5.54 -11.21 -5.20
N TYR A 239 -6.07 -10.91 -6.38
CA TYR A 239 -6.32 -11.92 -7.41
C TYR A 239 -5.05 -12.51 -8.00
N GLY A 240 -4.01 -11.72 -8.24
CA GLY A 240 -2.73 -12.22 -8.77
C GLY A 240 -2.09 -13.29 -7.87
N ASN A 241 -2.12 -13.10 -6.53
CA ASN A 241 -1.65 -14.14 -5.61
C ASN A 241 -2.57 -15.37 -5.59
N ILE A 242 -3.89 -15.21 -5.72
CA ILE A 242 -4.82 -16.33 -5.85
C ILE A 242 -4.49 -17.14 -7.11
N ALA A 243 -4.21 -16.47 -8.23
CA ALA A 243 -3.79 -17.12 -9.46
C ALA A 243 -2.44 -17.88 -9.27
N CYS A 244 -1.44 -17.26 -8.65
CA CYS A 244 -0.18 -17.93 -8.34
C CYS A 244 -0.39 -19.19 -7.48
N LEU A 245 -1.21 -19.09 -6.43
CA LEU A 245 -1.53 -20.23 -5.56
C LEU A 245 -2.24 -21.37 -6.33
N TYR A 246 -3.08 -21.04 -7.30
CA TYR A 246 -3.74 -22.03 -8.16
C TYR A 246 -2.74 -22.72 -9.11
N PHE A 247 -1.92 -21.96 -9.83
CA PHE A 247 -0.94 -22.52 -10.77
C PHE A 247 0.13 -23.37 -10.06
N LEU A 248 0.39 -23.09 -8.79
CA LEU A 248 1.31 -23.89 -7.96
C LEU A 248 0.59 -25.02 -7.18
N ASN A 249 -0.68 -25.30 -7.50
CA ASN A 249 -1.49 -26.38 -6.90
C ASN A 249 -1.64 -26.25 -5.36
N VAL A 250 -1.64 -25.04 -4.82
CA VAL A 250 -1.84 -24.79 -3.38
C VAL A 250 -3.32 -24.66 -3.03
N ILE A 251 -4.14 -24.22 -4.00
CA ILE A 251 -5.61 -24.09 -3.84
C ILE A 251 -6.37 -24.89 -4.89
N SER A 252 -7.63 -25.20 -4.59
CA SER A 252 -8.49 -25.94 -5.51
C SER A 252 -8.98 -25.10 -6.69
N LYS A 253 -9.34 -25.77 -7.78
CA LYS A 253 -9.91 -25.15 -8.98
C LYS A 253 -11.22 -24.41 -8.66
N GLU A 254 -12.06 -24.97 -7.80
CA GLU A 254 -13.34 -24.41 -7.39
C GLU A 254 -13.15 -23.08 -6.68
N PHE A 255 -12.17 -22.99 -5.76
CA PHE A 255 -11.83 -21.75 -5.07
C PHE A 255 -11.36 -20.68 -6.07
N PHE A 256 -10.47 -21.05 -7.00
CA PHE A 256 -9.96 -20.14 -8.02
C PHE A 256 -11.08 -19.63 -8.94
N LEU A 257 -11.95 -20.53 -9.44
CA LEU A 257 -13.08 -20.16 -10.30
C LEU A 257 -14.08 -19.27 -9.57
N ALA A 258 -14.42 -19.58 -8.31
CA ALA A 258 -15.32 -18.74 -7.51
C ALA A 258 -14.77 -17.33 -7.31
N ALA A 259 -13.48 -17.19 -6.99
CA ALA A 259 -12.82 -15.90 -6.87
C ALA A 259 -12.80 -15.11 -8.18
N THR A 260 -12.54 -15.80 -9.31
CA THR A 260 -12.51 -15.20 -10.65
C THR A 260 -13.89 -14.68 -11.07
N VAL A 261 -14.91 -15.52 -10.97
CA VAL A 261 -16.30 -15.14 -11.33
C VAL A 261 -16.77 -14.01 -10.42
N GLY A 262 -16.53 -14.11 -9.12
CA GLY A 262 -16.87 -13.06 -8.15
C GLY A 262 -16.22 -11.72 -8.49
N LEU A 263 -14.92 -11.71 -8.81
CA LEU A 263 -14.21 -10.50 -9.19
C LEU A 263 -14.76 -9.88 -10.48
N ILE A 264 -14.92 -10.67 -11.54
CA ILE A 264 -15.43 -10.18 -12.84
C ILE A 264 -16.84 -9.59 -12.66
N SER A 265 -17.71 -10.28 -11.93
CA SER A 265 -19.09 -9.83 -11.68
C SER A 265 -19.10 -8.52 -10.88
N TRP A 266 -18.27 -8.42 -9.84
CA TRP A 266 -18.15 -7.23 -9.01
C TRP A 266 -17.65 -6.01 -9.79
N ILE A 267 -16.57 -6.20 -10.55
CA ILE A 267 -15.99 -5.13 -11.38
C ILE A 267 -16.98 -4.66 -12.45
N GLY A 268 -17.64 -5.60 -13.14
CA GLY A 268 -18.68 -5.28 -14.10
C GLY A 268 -19.82 -4.45 -13.49
N LEU A 269 -20.30 -4.85 -12.31
CA LEU A 269 -21.33 -4.13 -11.57
C LEU A 269 -20.86 -2.72 -11.13
N ALA A 270 -19.64 -2.61 -10.61
CA ALA A 270 -19.07 -1.33 -10.15
C ALA A 270 -18.97 -0.32 -11.30
N PHE A 271 -18.43 -0.72 -12.44
CA PHE A 271 -18.32 0.15 -13.62
C PHE A 271 -19.67 0.46 -14.28
N TRP A 272 -20.57 -0.53 -14.33
CA TRP A 272 -21.93 -0.28 -14.83
C TRP A 272 -22.64 0.76 -13.96
N ARG A 273 -22.62 0.59 -12.63
CA ARG A 273 -23.20 1.55 -11.69
C ARG A 273 -22.58 2.94 -11.82
N ASP A 274 -21.26 3.01 -11.98
CA ASP A 274 -20.54 4.26 -12.16
C ASP A 274 -20.99 5.01 -13.42
N SER A 275 -21.13 4.30 -14.55
CA SER A 275 -21.61 4.91 -15.79
C SER A 275 -23.05 5.44 -15.66
N VAL A 276 -23.92 4.72 -14.96
CA VAL A 276 -25.31 5.15 -14.72
C VAL A 276 -25.36 6.39 -13.83
N VAL A 277 -24.61 6.41 -12.72
CA VAL A 277 -24.61 7.51 -11.75
C VAL A 277 -24.11 8.82 -12.37
N HIS A 278 -23.11 8.74 -13.25
CA HIS A 278 -22.51 9.92 -13.89
C HIS A 278 -23.09 10.22 -15.29
N GLY A 279 -24.14 9.48 -15.70
CA GLY A 279 -24.81 9.73 -16.97
C GLY A 279 -23.98 9.44 -18.22
N HIS A 280 -22.95 8.59 -18.12
CA HIS A 280 -22.12 8.21 -19.26
C HIS A 280 -22.79 7.13 -20.11
N SER A 281 -22.55 7.16 -21.42
CA SER A 281 -23.10 6.20 -22.38
C SER A 281 -22.57 4.77 -22.21
N SER A 282 -21.43 4.62 -21.55
CA SER A 282 -20.81 3.32 -21.30
C SER A 282 -19.83 3.37 -20.11
N PRO A 283 -19.51 2.19 -19.49
CA PRO A 283 -18.47 2.10 -18.47
C PRO A 283 -17.09 2.61 -18.93
N LEU A 284 -16.77 2.40 -20.20
CA LEU A 284 -15.50 2.87 -20.77
C LEU A 284 -15.46 4.39 -20.89
N ALA A 285 -16.57 5.03 -21.25
CA ALA A 285 -16.68 6.48 -21.29
C ALA A 285 -16.52 7.09 -19.89
N SER A 286 -17.12 6.49 -18.87
CA SER A 286 -16.97 6.92 -17.49
C SER A 286 -15.52 6.76 -16.97
N LEU A 287 -14.85 5.66 -17.31
CA LEU A 287 -13.44 5.47 -16.96
C LEU A 287 -12.52 6.47 -17.67
N ARG A 288 -12.79 6.77 -18.94
CA ARG A 288 -12.04 7.79 -19.69
C ARG A 288 -12.16 9.17 -19.04
N ASP A 289 -13.36 9.53 -18.61
CA ASP A 289 -13.63 10.79 -17.89
C ASP A 289 -12.87 10.83 -16.55
N LEU A 290 -12.85 9.72 -15.80
CA LEU A 290 -12.08 9.63 -14.55
C LEU A 290 -10.56 9.87 -14.76
N VAL A 291 -9.99 9.38 -15.88
CA VAL A 291 -8.55 9.42 -16.16
C VAL A 291 -8.12 10.76 -16.75
N PHE A 292 -8.89 11.31 -17.67
CA PHE A 292 -8.50 12.48 -18.48
C PHE A 292 -9.25 13.77 -18.12
N GLY A 293 -10.30 13.66 -17.32
CA GLY A 293 -11.24 14.77 -17.11
C GLY A 293 -12.08 15.05 -18.38
N SER A 294 -13.32 15.40 -18.22
CA SER A 294 -14.16 15.86 -19.35
C SER A 294 -14.02 17.37 -19.52
#